data_a4a1a94e95abe29c7070c5dddb4a0895
#
_entry.id   a4a1a94e95abe29c7070c5dddb4a0895
#
_cell.length_a   1.000
_cell.length_b   1.000
_cell.length_c   1.000
_cell.angle_alpha   90.00
_cell.angle_beta   90.00
_cell.angle_gamma   90.00
#
_symmetry.space_group_name_H-M   'P 1'
#
loop_
_entity.id
_entity.type
_entity.pdbx_description
1 polymer ?
#
loop_
_entity_poly.entity_id
_entity_poly.type
_entity_poly.pdbx_seq_one_letter_code
_entity_poly.pdbx_strand_id
1 'polypeptide(L)'
;MLVQEVAAKYPGRVNFVNENFGASKLADKFGVKGYPAVFVDGVLVASPRDFGFFGEKEGSGRYAPWRNKDSQERFKTDLARMIDLILAGRKDVVSREHADVKEGFKEITSLPGFSLNDLSGKPIAASELAGRVVLVEFWATWCPPCRSTLAWLGELKQKYGDRLAILALAVESPQDQIKSLAASMSPELRWAIADAPTATSFGDITSVPTMFLFDRAGKTAHVFYGAPPTLHQEAASQLEKLVR
;
A
#
# COMPACT_ATOMS: atom_id res chain seq x y z
N MET A 1 15.26 -7.32 -12.29
CA MET A 1 14.67 -6.32 -11.35
C MET A 1 15.53 -5.05 -11.37
N LEU A 2 14.93 -3.85 -11.51
CA LEU A 2 15.68 -2.60 -11.79
C LEU A 2 16.81 -2.30 -10.79
N VAL A 3 16.57 -2.49 -9.50
CA VAL A 3 17.62 -2.28 -8.46
C VAL A 3 18.78 -3.25 -8.66
N GLN A 4 18.50 -4.51 -8.98
CA GLN A 4 19.53 -5.53 -9.23
C GLN A 4 20.37 -5.21 -10.48
N GLU A 5 19.73 -4.69 -11.54
CA GLU A 5 20.43 -4.25 -12.75
C GLU A 5 21.41 -3.13 -12.45
N VAL A 6 21.02 -2.18 -11.59
CA VAL A 6 21.93 -1.09 -11.18
C VAL A 6 23.05 -1.63 -10.28
N ALA A 7 22.71 -2.45 -9.27
CA ALA A 7 23.71 -3.03 -8.36
C ALA A 7 24.78 -3.87 -9.09
N ALA A 8 24.38 -4.58 -10.16
CA ALA A 8 25.28 -5.37 -10.98
C ALA A 8 26.40 -4.56 -11.69
N LYS A 9 26.22 -3.23 -11.80
CA LYS A 9 27.26 -2.32 -12.33
C LYS A 9 28.41 -2.05 -11.34
N TYR A 10 28.28 -2.52 -10.09
CA TYR A 10 29.24 -2.29 -9.00
C TYR A 10 29.79 -3.60 -8.42
N PRO A 11 30.42 -4.46 -9.24
CA PRO A 11 30.88 -5.78 -8.79
C PRO A 11 31.90 -5.65 -7.65
N GLY A 12 31.71 -6.45 -6.59
CA GLY A 12 32.57 -6.43 -5.40
C GLY A 12 32.44 -5.19 -4.49
N ARG A 13 31.67 -4.18 -4.91
CA ARG A 13 31.47 -2.94 -4.13
C ARG A 13 30.05 -2.82 -3.56
N VAL A 14 29.05 -3.36 -4.25
CA VAL A 14 27.67 -3.34 -3.83
C VAL A 14 27.14 -4.76 -3.80
N ASN A 15 26.54 -5.14 -2.67
CA ASN A 15 25.84 -6.42 -2.52
C ASN A 15 24.33 -6.17 -2.53
N PHE A 16 23.60 -6.82 -3.44
CA PHE A 16 22.16 -6.67 -3.58
C PHE A 16 21.43 -7.66 -2.69
N VAL A 17 20.55 -7.14 -1.83
CA VAL A 17 19.65 -7.93 -0.98
C VAL A 17 18.22 -7.55 -1.30
N ASN A 18 17.37 -8.54 -1.55
CA ASN A 18 15.94 -8.35 -1.72
C ASN A 18 15.20 -9.15 -0.66
N GLU A 19 14.37 -8.48 0.12
CA GLU A 19 13.57 -9.11 1.17
C GLU A 19 12.08 -8.83 0.98
N ASN A 20 11.26 -9.78 1.41
CA ASN A 20 9.82 -9.58 1.47
C ASN A 20 9.48 -8.76 2.70
N PHE A 21 8.84 -7.61 2.51
CA PHE A 21 8.47 -6.66 3.56
C PHE A 21 7.79 -7.32 4.76
N GLY A 22 6.85 -8.23 4.54
CA GLY A 22 6.08 -8.87 5.61
C GLY A 22 6.84 -9.92 6.46
N ALA A 23 8.07 -10.28 6.07
CA ALA A 23 8.89 -11.28 6.76
C ALA A 23 10.34 -10.80 6.99
N SER A 24 10.61 -9.51 6.74
CA SER A 24 11.95 -8.96 6.70
C SER A 24 12.40 -8.40 8.05
N LYS A 25 13.46 -8.96 8.61
CA LYS A 25 14.16 -8.38 9.78
C LYS A 25 14.85 -7.05 9.46
N LEU A 26 15.18 -6.80 8.19
CA LEU A 26 15.76 -5.53 7.76
C LEU A 26 14.69 -4.44 7.70
N ALA A 27 13.46 -4.77 7.32
CA ALA A 27 12.35 -3.82 7.37
C ALA A 27 12.14 -3.29 8.79
N ASP A 28 12.14 -4.16 9.80
CA ASP A 28 12.05 -3.77 11.21
C ASP A 28 13.25 -2.91 11.64
N LYS A 29 14.47 -3.36 11.29
CA LYS A 29 15.71 -2.64 11.62
C LYS A 29 15.75 -1.22 11.06
N PHE A 30 15.24 -1.01 9.86
CA PHE A 30 15.21 0.30 9.18
C PHE A 30 13.92 1.07 9.42
N GLY A 31 12.97 0.54 10.19
CA GLY A 31 11.69 1.17 10.48
C GLY A 31 10.83 1.38 9.22
N VAL A 32 10.90 0.44 8.28
CA VAL A 32 10.16 0.50 7.00
C VAL A 32 8.67 0.32 7.29
N LYS A 33 7.86 1.28 6.88
CA LYS A 33 6.38 1.25 7.08
C LYS A 33 5.60 0.98 5.79
N GLY A 34 6.26 0.79 4.68
CA GLY A 34 5.63 0.51 3.40
C GLY A 34 6.65 0.10 2.33
N TYR A 35 6.18 -0.45 1.21
CA TYR A 35 7.04 -0.90 0.11
C TYR A 35 6.52 -0.37 -1.25
N PRO A 36 7.38 -0.30 -2.28
CA PRO A 36 8.80 -0.63 -2.26
C PRO A 36 9.62 0.43 -1.51
N ALA A 37 10.62 -0.01 -0.73
CA ALA A 37 11.60 0.88 -0.13
C ALA A 37 13.02 0.40 -0.52
N VAL A 38 13.87 1.33 -0.93
CA VAL A 38 15.22 1.03 -1.37
C VAL A 38 16.22 1.74 -0.45
N PHE A 39 17.13 0.96 0.12
CA PHE A 39 18.20 1.46 0.97
C PHE A 39 19.56 1.16 0.33
N VAL A 40 20.49 2.08 0.47
CA VAL A 40 21.90 1.87 0.12
C VAL A 40 22.73 2.19 1.36
N ASP A 41 23.41 1.19 1.88
CA ASP A 41 24.25 1.28 3.10
C ASP A 41 23.55 2.01 4.26
N GLY A 42 22.28 1.65 4.50
CA GLY A 42 21.44 2.18 5.57
C GLY A 42 20.77 3.53 5.28
N VAL A 43 21.04 4.15 4.13
CA VAL A 43 20.39 5.39 3.69
C VAL A 43 19.18 5.04 2.84
N LEU A 44 18.00 5.57 3.18
CA LEU A 44 16.81 5.47 2.34
C LEU A 44 17.02 6.30 1.07
N VAL A 45 17.00 5.66 -0.10
CA VAL A 45 17.22 6.30 -1.40
C VAL A 45 15.97 6.33 -2.28
N ALA A 46 14.98 5.51 -1.97
CA ALA A 46 13.65 5.61 -2.55
C ALA A 46 12.61 5.02 -1.59
N SER A 47 11.50 5.70 -1.45
CA SER A 47 10.34 5.33 -0.63
C SER A 47 9.14 4.97 -1.52
N PRO A 48 8.07 4.41 -0.99
CA PRO A 48 6.84 4.18 -1.73
C PRO A 48 6.30 5.42 -2.46
N ARG A 49 6.46 6.61 -1.86
CA ARG A 49 6.02 7.89 -2.45
C ARG A 49 6.76 8.28 -3.71
N ASP A 50 8.04 7.91 -3.82
CA ASP A 50 8.84 8.18 -5.00
C ASP A 50 8.31 7.43 -6.24
N PHE A 51 7.60 6.34 -6.05
CA PHE A 51 7.09 5.49 -7.13
C PHE A 51 5.66 5.84 -7.56
N GLY A 52 4.93 6.60 -6.75
CA GLY A 52 3.58 7.06 -7.07
C GLY A 52 2.66 5.94 -7.53
N PHE A 53 2.29 5.02 -6.64
CA PHE A 53 1.48 3.83 -6.98
C PHE A 53 0.07 4.20 -7.46
N PHE A 54 -0.46 5.31 -7.01
CA PHE A 54 -1.79 5.85 -7.35
C PHE A 54 -1.69 7.27 -7.87
N GLY A 55 -0.70 7.52 -8.69
CA GLY A 55 -0.62 8.75 -9.43
C GLY A 55 -1.67 8.73 -10.55
N GLU A 56 -2.47 9.77 -10.69
CA GLU A 56 -2.99 10.19 -11.98
C GLU A 56 -1.85 10.10 -13.00
N LYS A 57 -2.15 10.20 -14.30
CA LYS A 57 -1.15 10.09 -15.41
C LYS A 57 0.16 10.83 -15.17
N GLU A 58 0.19 11.78 -14.25
CA GLU A 58 1.32 12.62 -13.86
C GLU A 58 1.73 12.49 -12.39
N GLY A 59 1.26 11.49 -11.65
CA GLY A 59 1.44 11.28 -10.20
C GLY A 59 2.56 12.08 -9.53
N SER A 60 2.40 12.43 -8.28
CA SER A 60 3.31 13.32 -7.52
C SER A 60 4.67 12.70 -7.17
N GLY A 61 4.86 11.41 -7.43
CA GLY A 61 6.10 10.70 -7.12
C GLY A 61 7.22 11.02 -8.11
N ARG A 62 8.47 11.06 -7.63
CA ARG A 62 9.67 11.32 -8.46
C ARG A 62 9.76 10.42 -9.69
N TYR A 63 9.31 9.19 -9.57
CA TYR A 63 9.34 8.15 -10.61
C TYR A 63 7.95 7.76 -11.08
N ALA A 64 6.95 8.61 -10.90
CA ALA A 64 5.62 8.39 -11.41
C ALA A 64 5.47 8.89 -12.86
N PRO A 65 4.65 8.21 -13.67
CA PRO A 65 4.03 6.90 -13.41
C PRO A 65 5.08 5.77 -13.48
N TRP A 66 5.15 4.93 -12.45
CA TRP A 66 6.20 3.91 -12.32
C TRP A 66 6.32 2.91 -13.48
N ARG A 67 5.23 2.61 -14.16
CA ARG A 67 5.21 1.67 -15.30
C ARG A 67 5.78 2.28 -16.59
N ASN A 68 6.01 3.59 -16.62
CA ASN A 68 6.61 4.25 -17.77
C ASN A 68 8.12 3.95 -17.82
N LYS A 69 8.62 3.60 -19.01
CA LYS A 69 10.05 3.30 -19.22
C LYS A 69 10.95 4.47 -18.84
N ASP A 70 10.56 5.70 -19.15
CA ASP A 70 11.35 6.90 -18.84
C ASP A 70 11.48 7.09 -17.32
N SER A 71 10.43 6.80 -16.57
CA SER A 71 10.46 6.86 -15.10
C SER A 71 11.36 5.77 -14.51
N GLN A 72 11.38 4.58 -15.10
CA GLN A 72 12.27 3.50 -14.71
C GLN A 72 13.73 3.83 -15.02
N GLU A 73 14.02 4.43 -16.17
CA GLU A 73 15.38 4.88 -16.53
C GLU A 73 15.85 6.03 -15.63
N ARG A 74 14.97 6.98 -15.30
CA ARG A 74 15.28 8.02 -14.29
C ARG A 74 15.65 7.39 -12.95
N PHE A 75 14.84 6.44 -12.47
CA PHE A 75 15.15 5.72 -11.23
C PHE A 75 16.51 5.02 -11.28
N LYS A 76 16.82 4.31 -12.35
CA LYS A 76 18.12 3.64 -12.50
C LYS A 76 19.29 4.63 -12.49
N THR A 77 19.13 5.76 -13.14
CA THR A 77 20.15 6.83 -13.20
C THR A 77 20.35 7.46 -11.82
N ASP A 78 19.26 7.81 -11.15
CA ASP A 78 19.33 8.39 -9.80
C ASP A 78 19.91 7.41 -8.79
N LEU A 79 19.50 6.14 -8.84
CA LEU A 79 20.03 5.11 -7.95
C LEU A 79 21.53 4.92 -8.14
N ALA A 80 22.02 4.90 -9.39
CA ALA A 80 23.45 4.81 -9.66
C ALA A 80 24.20 6.03 -9.08
N ARG A 81 23.70 7.25 -9.30
CA ARG A 81 24.26 8.48 -8.73
C ARG A 81 24.32 8.43 -7.20
N MET A 82 23.25 7.97 -6.55
CA MET A 82 23.19 7.85 -5.08
C MET A 82 24.18 6.80 -4.56
N ILE A 83 24.32 5.68 -5.26
CA ILE A 83 25.34 4.67 -4.94
C ILE A 83 26.75 5.29 -5.04
N ASP A 84 27.06 6.01 -6.11
CA ASP A 84 28.35 6.65 -6.30
C ASP A 84 28.67 7.66 -5.18
N LEU A 85 27.70 8.49 -4.79
CA LEU A 85 27.84 9.43 -3.67
C LEU A 85 28.10 8.70 -2.35
N ILE A 86 27.36 7.63 -2.07
CA ILE A 86 27.52 6.84 -0.85
C ILE A 86 28.89 6.14 -0.81
N LEU A 87 29.33 5.58 -1.93
CA LEU A 87 30.64 4.96 -2.08
C LEU A 87 31.79 5.97 -1.97
N ALA A 88 31.53 7.25 -2.27
CA ALA A 88 32.44 8.37 -2.05
C ALA A 88 32.37 8.95 -0.63
N GLY A 89 31.67 8.32 0.32
CA GLY A 89 31.53 8.78 1.69
C GLY A 89 30.53 9.92 1.90
N ARG A 90 29.74 10.28 0.89
CA ARG A 90 28.82 11.43 0.90
C ARG A 90 27.38 11.03 1.22
N LYS A 91 27.20 10.20 2.25
CA LYS A 91 25.86 9.79 2.72
C LYS A 91 24.98 10.96 3.15
N ASP A 92 25.58 11.99 3.72
CA ASP A 92 24.93 13.21 4.18
C ASP A 92 24.19 13.94 3.06
N VAL A 93 24.73 13.95 1.86
CA VAL A 93 24.13 14.57 0.67
C VAL A 93 22.85 13.80 0.29
N VAL A 94 22.97 12.48 0.16
CA VAL A 94 21.84 11.63 -0.19
C VAL A 94 20.75 11.70 0.89
N SER A 95 21.14 11.67 2.18
CA SER A 95 20.19 11.78 3.28
C SER A 95 19.42 13.09 3.29
N ARG A 96 20.08 14.22 2.93
CA ARG A 96 19.40 15.53 2.83
C ARG A 96 18.42 15.59 1.66
N GLU A 97 18.76 15.04 0.51
CA GLU A 97 17.87 14.97 -0.65
C GLU A 97 16.58 14.19 -0.35
N HIS A 98 16.62 13.31 0.65
CA HIS A 98 15.50 12.45 1.07
C HIS A 98 14.95 12.79 2.45
N ALA A 99 15.42 13.86 3.12
CA ALA A 99 14.95 14.25 4.45
C ALA A 99 13.46 14.58 4.46
N ASP A 100 12.98 15.22 3.40
CA ASP A 100 11.57 15.58 3.24
C ASP A 100 10.63 14.37 3.07
N VAL A 101 11.19 13.22 2.71
CA VAL A 101 10.44 11.96 2.56
C VAL A 101 10.05 11.35 3.91
N LYS A 102 10.75 11.73 5.00
CA LYS A 102 10.39 11.31 6.37
C LYS A 102 9.14 11.99 6.91
N GLU A 103 8.78 13.13 6.37
CA GLU A 103 7.62 13.92 6.82
C GLU A 103 6.35 13.55 6.07
N GLY A 104 5.87 12.35 6.13
CA GLY A 104 4.63 12.42 5.46
C GLY A 104 3.84 11.15 5.22
N PHE A 105 4.01 10.05 5.91
CA PHE A 105 2.85 9.16 6.10
C PHE A 105 1.88 9.89 7.02
N LYS A 106 0.85 10.51 6.42
CA LYS A 106 -0.26 11.05 7.21
C LYS A 106 -0.88 9.87 7.95
N GLU A 107 -0.65 9.83 9.26
CA GLU A 107 -1.26 8.80 10.08
C GLU A 107 -2.78 8.95 10.00
N ILE A 108 -3.46 7.93 9.52
CA ILE A 108 -4.91 7.90 9.45
C ILE A 108 -5.42 7.52 10.84
N THR A 109 -5.86 8.50 11.59
CA THR A 109 -6.35 8.33 12.96
C THR A 109 -7.84 8.00 13.03
N SER A 110 -8.57 8.26 11.94
CA SER A 110 -10.02 7.99 11.85
C SER A 110 -10.42 7.69 10.40
N LEU A 111 -11.56 7.02 10.24
CA LEU A 111 -12.18 6.75 8.95
C LEU A 111 -12.36 8.08 8.19
N PRO A 112 -11.69 8.25 7.05
CA PRO A 112 -11.81 9.48 6.27
C PRO A 112 -13.22 9.67 5.71
N GLY A 113 -13.61 10.91 5.48
CA GLY A 113 -14.78 11.22 4.69
C GLY A 113 -14.55 10.88 3.22
N PHE A 114 -15.42 10.08 2.63
CA PHE A 114 -15.42 9.80 1.20
C PHE A 114 -16.86 9.58 0.70
N SER A 115 -17.04 9.68 -0.61
CA SER A 115 -18.27 9.31 -1.31
C SER A 115 -17.91 8.67 -2.64
N LEU A 116 -18.27 7.41 -2.79
CA LEU A 116 -18.01 6.58 -3.97
C LEU A 116 -19.29 5.92 -4.45
N ASN A 117 -19.29 5.40 -5.66
CA ASN A 117 -20.30 4.45 -6.09
C ASN A 117 -19.72 3.04 -6.05
N ASP A 118 -20.51 2.07 -5.58
CA ASP A 118 -20.16 0.66 -5.74
C ASP A 118 -20.24 0.23 -7.21
N LEU A 119 -19.82 -1.00 -7.51
CA LEU A 119 -19.83 -1.51 -8.87
C LEU A 119 -21.23 -1.64 -9.50
N SER A 120 -22.29 -1.57 -8.68
CA SER A 120 -23.70 -1.53 -9.14
C SER A 120 -24.21 -0.10 -9.37
N GLY A 121 -23.41 0.92 -9.02
CA GLY A 121 -23.78 2.32 -9.11
C GLY A 121 -24.47 2.88 -7.85
N LYS A 122 -24.59 2.07 -6.78
CA LYS A 122 -25.17 2.51 -5.50
C LYS A 122 -24.15 3.34 -4.71
N PRO A 123 -24.53 4.51 -4.19
CA PRO A 123 -23.63 5.33 -3.38
C PRO A 123 -23.11 4.60 -2.13
N ILE A 124 -21.86 4.87 -1.77
CA ILE A 124 -21.22 4.49 -0.51
C ILE A 124 -20.65 5.75 0.11
N ALA A 125 -21.19 6.17 1.25
CA ALA A 125 -20.62 7.26 2.02
C ALA A 125 -20.05 6.76 3.34
N ALA A 126 -19.00 7.40 3.83
CA ALA A 126 -18.40 7.07 5.13
C ALA A 126 -19.42 7.16 6.28
N SER A 127 -20.38 8.10 6.19
CA SER A 127 -21.47 8.25 7.17
C SER A 127 -22.38 7.04 7.30
N GLU A 128 -22.54 6.24 6.22
CA GLU A 128 -23.35 5.01 6.27
C GLU A 128 -22.69 3.88 7.07
N LEU A 129 -21.40 4.04 7.38
CA LEU A 129 -20.61 3.04 8.10
C LEU A 129 -20.56 3.32 9.60
N ALA A 130 -21.12 4.42 10.05
CA ALA A 130 -21.15 4.82 11.46
C ALA A 130 -21.75 3.74 12.37
N GLY A 131 -21.14 3.54 13.54
CA GLY A 131 -21.58 2.57 14.53
C GLY A 131 -21.20 1.11 14.24
N ARG A 132 -20.55 0.83 13.10
CA ARG A 132 -20.05 -0.51 12.75
C ARG A 132 -18.52 -0.54 12.84
N VAL A 133 -17.97 -1.72 13.05
CA VAL A 133 -16.56 -1.98 12.77
C VAL A 133 -16.38 -1.98 11.26
N VAL A 134 -15.40 -1.23 10.77
CA VAL A 134 -15.18 -1.07 9.32
C VAL A 134 -13.80 -1.58 8.96
N LEU A 135 -13.73 -2.39 7.91
CA LEU A 135 -12.52 -2.84 7.30
C LEU A 135 -12.49 -2.37 5.84
N VAL A 136 -11.44 -1.66 5.46
CA VAL A 136 -11.23 -1.16 4.10
C VAL A 136 -9.98 -1.79 3.56
N GLU A 137 -10.07 -2.53 2.45
CA GLU A 137 -8.91 -3.06 1.73
C GLU A 137 -8.73 -2.35 0.40
N PHE A 138 -7.55 -1.78 0.19
CA PHE A 138 -7.09 -1.34 -1.12
C PHE A 138 -6.41 -2.51 -1.83
N TRP A 139 -6.86 -2.83 -3.04
CA TRP A 139 -6.44 -4.00 -3.79
C TRP A 139 -6.34 -3.73 -5.30
N ALA A 140 -5.69 -4.63 -6.04
CA ALA A 140 -5.62 -4.55 -7.49
C ALA A 140 -5.80 -5.92 -8.16
N THR A 141 -6.28 -5.93 -9.40
CA THR A 141 -6.53 -7.19 -10.14
C THR A 141 -5.26 -7.98 -10.44
N TRP A 142 -4.14 -7.30 -10.55
CA TRP A 142 -2.80 -7.86 -10.78
C TRP A 142 -2.06 -8.27 -9.48
N CYS A 143 -2.73 -8.20 -8.32
CA CYS A 143 -2.15 -8.48 -7.00
C CYS A 143 -2.58 -9.89 -6.50
N PRO A 144 -1.77 -10.94 -6.65
CA PRO A 144 -2.15 -12.28 -6.21
C PRO A 144 -2.45 -12.38 -4.70
N PRO A 145 -1.65 -11.79 -3.78
CA PRO A 145 -1.96 -11.85 -2.35
C PRO A 145 -3.27 -11.13 -2.00
N CYS A 146 -3.67 -10.08 -2.73
CA CYS A 146 -4.95 -9.43 -2.52
C CYS A 146 -6.14 -10.39 -2.71
N ARG A 147 -6.05 -11.31 -3.67
CA ARG A 147 -7.13 -12.30 -3.89
C ARG A 147 -7.32 -13.21 -2.68
N SER A 148 -6.23 -13.63 -2.05
CA SER A 148 -6.29 -14.43 -0.82
C SER A 148 -6.91 -13.64 0.33
N THR A 149 -6.52 -12.38 0.49
CA THR A 149 -7.07 -11.50 1.53
C THR A 149 -8.56 -11.24 1.30
N LEU A 150 -8.98 -10.92 0.07
CA LEU A 150 -10.38 -10.68 -0.28
C LEU A 150 -11.27 -11.92 -0.05
N ALA A 151 -10.78 -13.13 -0.35
CA ALA A 151 -11.51 -14.36 -0.06
C ALA A 151 -11.71 -14.52 1.46
N TRP A 152 -10.66 -14.34 2.24
CA TRP A 152 -10.72 -14.38 3.71
C TRP A 152 -11.65 -13.29 4.28
N LEU A 153 -11.67 -12.08 3.71
CA LEU A 153 -12.61 -11.01 4.10
C LEU A 153 -14.06 -11.40 3.86
N GLY A 154 -14.33 -12.15 2.79
CA GLY A 154 -15.66 -12.74 2.55
C GLY A 154 -16.09 -13.68 3.68
N GLU A 155 -15.19 -14.55 4.16
CA GLU A 155 -15.45 -15.44 5.30
C GLU A 155 -15.72 -14.64 6.59
N LEU A 156 -14.96 -13.58 6.83
CA LEU A 156 -15.18 -12.69 7.98
C LEU A 156 -16.56 -12.01 7.90
N LYS A 157 -16.95 -11.54 6.72
CA LYS A 157 -18.26 -10.92 6.52
C LYS A 157 -19.41 -11.91 6.83
N GLN A 158 -19.30 -13.15 6.39
CA GLN A 158 -20.24 -14.20 6.73
C GLN A 158 -20.28 -14.47 8.24
N LYS A 159 -19.13 -14.51 8.90
CA LYS A 159 -19.02 -14.75 10.35
C LYS A 159 -19.63 -13.64 11.20
N TYR A 160 -19.40 -12.38 10.83
CA TYR A 160 -19.77 -11.22 11.67
C TYR A 160 -21.03 -10.47 11.21
N GLY A 161 -21.51 -10.72 10.00
CA GLY A 161 -22.74 -10.13 9.46
C GLY A 161 -22.72 -8.59 9.49
N ASP A 162 -23.80 -8.00 9.98
CA ASP A 162 -23.96 -6.53 10.00
C ASP A 162 -23.09 -5.80 11.01
N ARG A 163 -22.46 -6.50 11.93
CA ARG A 163 -21.50 -5.91 12.88
C ARG A 163 -20.20 -5.44 12.20
N LEU A 164 -19.89 -5.98 11.02
CA LEU A 164 -18.72 -5.70 10.24
C LEU A 164 -19.11 -5.17 8.85
N ALA A 165 -18.65 -3.97 8.52
CA ALA A 165 -18.69 -3.45 7.15
C ALA A 165 -17.34 -3.68 6.48
N ILE A 166 -17.34 -4.22 5.26
CA ILE A 166 -16.12 -4.45 4.50
C ILE A 166 -16.23 -3.76 3.14
N LEU A 167 -15.25 -2.92 2.84
CA LEU A 167 -15.10 -2.22 1.57
C LEU A 167 -13.85 -2.74 0.86
N ALA A 168 -14.04 -3.23 -0.35
CA ALA A 168 -12.97 -3.65 -1.25
C ALA A 168 -12.77 -2.55 -2.31
N LEU A 169 -11.78 -1.69 -2.10
CA LEU A 169 -11.50 -0.53 -2.95
C LEU A 169 -10.41 -0.87 -3.97
N ALA A 170 -10.83 -1.06 -5.22
CA ALA A 170 -9.92 -1.37 -6.31
C ALA A 170 -9.14 -0.13 -6.76
N VAL A 171 -7.86 -0.32 -7.05
CA VAL A 171 -6.96 0.71 -7.53
C VAL A 171 -6.17 0.20 -8.73
N GLU A 172 -5.75 1.10 -9.63
CA GLU A 172 -4.89 0.80 -10.79
C GLU A 172 -5.25 -0.49 -11.55
N SER A 173 -6.53 -0.69 -11.81
CA SER A 173 -7.00 -1.93 -12.42
C SER A 173 -8.07 -1.64 -13.48
N PRO A 174 -8.10 -2.35 -14.60
CA PRO A 174 -9.16 -2.24 -15.59
C PRO A 174 -10.53 -2.57 -15.00
N GLN A 175 -11.54 -1.76 -15.31
CA GLN A 175 -12.88 -1.88 -14.72
C GLN A 175 -13.55 -3.22 -15.02
N ASP A 176 -13.36 -3.76 -16.22
CA ASP A 176 -13.87 -5.07 -16.63
C ASP A 176 -13.27 -6.20 -15.80
N GLN A 177 -11.96 -6.15 -15.53
CA GLN A 177 -11.30 -7.12 -14.66
C GLN A 177 -11.75 -7.00 -13.21
N ILE A 178 -11.97 -5.77 -12.69
CA ILE A 178 -12.52 -5.55 -11.35
C ILE A 178 -13.89 -6.19 -11.24
N LYS A 179 -14.80 -5.93 -12.19
CA LYS A 179 -16.15 -6.50 -12.21
C LYS A 179 -16.14 -8.03 -12.29
N SER A 180 -15.28 -8.58 -13.15
CA SER A 180 -15.15 -10.03 -13.31
C SER A 180 -14.67 -10.70 -12.01
N LEU A 181 -13.67 -10.10 -11.34
CA LEU A 181 -13.14 -10.64 -10.10
C LEU A 181 -14.15 -10.52 -8.95
N ALA A 182 -14.80 -9.37 -8.80
CA ALA A 182 -15.83 -9.15 -7.80
C ALA A 182 -17.00 -10.13 -7.94
N ALA A 183 -17.44 -10.41 -9.18
CA ALA A 183 -18.50 -11.37 -9.47
C ALA A 183 -18.11 -12.83 -9.12
N SER A 184 -16.83 -13.16 -9.12
CA SER A 184 -16.32 -14.49 -8.77
C SER A 184 -16.02 -14.67 -7.28
N MET A 185 -16.11 -13.59 -6.50
CA MET A 185 -15.83 -13.59 -5.07
C MET A 185 -17.09 -13.38 -4.22
N SER A 186 -16.93 -12.99 -2.96
CA SER A 186 -18.07 -12.80 -2.05
C SER A 186 -18.93 -11.60 -2.45
N PRO A 187 -20.22 -11.80 -2.74
CA PRO A 187 -21.16 -10.71 -3.04
C PRO A 187 -21.48 -9.83 -1.83
N GLU A 188 -21.10 -10.25 -0.63
CA GLU A 188 -21.37 -9.53 0.61
C GLU A 188 -20.38 -8.41 0.89
N LEU A 189 -19.25 -8.38 0.15
CA LEU A 189 -18.32 -7.28 0.20
C LEU A 189 -18.86 -6.11 -0.62
N ARG A 190 -18.65 -4.89 -0.15
CA ARG A 190 -18.94 -3.69 -0.94
C ARG A 190 -17.75 -3.37 -1.83
N TRP A 191 -17.90 -3.61 -3.11
CA TRP A 191 -16.88 -3.42 -4.12
C TRP A 191 -17.00 -2.05 -4.76
N ALA A 192 -15.91 -1.28 -4.77
CA ALA A 192 -15.87 0.00 -5.46
C ALA A 192 -14.49 0.24 -6.09
N ILE A 193 -14.43 1.23 -6.97
CA ILE A 193 -13.16 1.74 -7.52
C ILE A 193 -12.80 2.97 -6.71
N ALA A 194 -11.62 2.98 -6.11
CA ALA A 194 -11.10 4.15 -5.43
C ALA A 194 -10.69 5.20 -6.47
N ASP A 195 -11.19 6.41 -6.31
CA ASP A 195 -10.66 7.58 -7.01
C ASP A 195 -9.43 8.15 -6.27
N ALA A 196 -8.70 9.04 -6.95
CA ALA A 196 -7.51 9.65 -6.38
C ALA A 196 -7.80 10.43 -5.06
N PRO A 197 -8.88 11.24 -4.95
CA PRO A 197 -9.23 11.89 -3.70
C PRO A 197 -9.46 10.91 -2.54
N THR A 198 -10.15 9.79 -2.81
CA THR A 198 -10.38 8.76 -1.79
C THR A 198 -9.06 8.11 -1.37
N ALA A 199 -8.21 7.68 -2.30
CA ALA A 199 -6.91 7.09 -1.98
C ALA A 199 -6.04 8.06 -1.15
N THR A 200 -5.98 9.32 -1.53
CA THR A 200 -5.26 10.39 -0.80
C THR A 200 -5.83 10.59 0.61
N SER A 201 -7.15 10.51 0.79
CA SER A 201 -7.77 10.66 2.11
C SER A 201 -7.33 9.56 3.08
N PHE A 202 -6.97 8.37 2.59
CA PHE A 202 -6.40 7.26 3.34
C PHE A 202 -4.87 7.31 3.46
N GLY A 203 -4.23 8.44 3.13
CA GLY A 203 -2.81 8.66 3.35
C GLY A 203 -1.89 8.17 2.24
N ASP A 204 -2.32 8.34 0.98
CA ASP A 204 -1.56 7.91 -0.20
C ASP A 204 -1.24 6.41 -0.19
N ILE A 205 -2.17 5.64 -0.69
CA ILE A 205 -2.00 4.18 -0.79
C ILE A 205 -0.83 3.87 -1.74
N THR A 206 0.29 3.45 -1.21
CA THR A 206 1.52 3.22 -1.98
C THR A 206 1.79 1.75 -2.26
N SER A 207 0.97 0.86 -1.70
CA SER A 207 1.11 -0.60 -1.87
C SER A 207 -0.22 -1.31 -1.73
N VAL A 208 -0.33 -2.50 -2.31
CA VAL A 208 -1.50 -3.38 -2.17
C VAL A 208 -1.05 -4.81 -1.84
N PRO A 209 -1.80 -5.52 -0.98
CA PRO A 209 -2.94 -5.04 -0.21
C PRO A 209 -2.53 -4.04 0.87
N THR A 210 -3.36 -3.03 1.11
CA THR A 210 -3.30 -2.21 2.33
C THR A 210 -4.68 -2.23 2.96
N MET A 211 -4.72 -2.56 4.24
CA MET A 211 -5.98 -2.80 4.95
C MET A 211 -6.05 -1.91 6.19
N PHE A 212 -7.14 -1.16 6.31
CA PHE A 212 -7.45 -0.30 7.46
C PHE A 212 -8.58 -0.91 8.27
N LEU A 213 -8.39 -0.99 9.57
CA LEU A 213 -9.39 -1.44 10.53
C LEU A 213 -9.81 -0.27 11.41
N PHE A 214 -11.11 0.05 11.41
CA PHE A 214 -11.70 1.12 12.22
C PHE A 214 -12.69 0.53 13.22
N ASP A 215 -12.71 1.09 14.42
CA ASP A 215 -13.68 0.75 15.45
C ASP A 215 -15.08 1.37 15.15
N ARG A 216 -16.05 1.11 16.02
CA ARG A 216 -17.42 1.61 15.87
C ARG A 216 -17.54 3.14 15.95
N ALA A 217 -16.59 3.80 16.58
CA ALA A 217 -16.49 5.26 16.63
C ALA A 217 -15.80 5.83 15.38
N GLY A 218 -15.37 4.98 14.46
CA GLY A 218 -14.60 5.35 13.27
C GLY A 218 -13.13 5.65 13.55
N LYS A 219 -12.62 5.38 14.77
CA LYS A 219 -11.21 5.56 15.08
C LYS A 219 -10.40 4.42 14.46
N THR A 220 -9.23 4.74 13.91
CA THR A 220 -8.31 3.72 13.39
C THR A 220 -7.81 2.85 14.52
N ALA A 221 -8.11 1.57 14.44
CA ALA A 221 -7.63 0.55 15.38
C ALA A 221 -6.32 -0.06 14.90
N HIS A 222 -6.18 -0.31 13.58
CA HIS A 222 -4.96 -0.84 13.00
C HIS A 222 -4.86 -0.58 11.50
N VAL A 223 -3.64 -0.57 10.97
CA VAL A 223 -3.36 -0.56 9.53
C VAL A 223 -2.39 -1.69 9.22
N PHE A 224 -2.74 -2.49 8.21
CA PHE A 224 -1.92 -3.61 7.76
C PHE A 224 -1.39 -3.30 6.36
N TYR A 225 -0.08 -3.39 6.19
CA TYR A 225 0.59 -3.17 4.92
C TYR A 225 1.10 -4.48 4.35
N GLY A 226 0.74 -4.77 3.10
CA GLY A 226 1.15 -6.01 2.44
C GLY A 226 0.42 -7.24 2.97
N ALA A 227 0.90 -8.42 2.58
CA ALA A 227 0.37 -9.71 2.98
C ALA A 227 1.44 -10.60 3.62
N PRO A 228 1.95 -10.26 4.82
CA PRO A 228 2.81 -11.16 5.55
C PRO A 228 2.08 -12.46 5.90
N PRO A 229 2.78 -13.57 6.12
CA PRO A 229 2.15 -14.86 6.47
C PRO A 229 1.24 -14.79 7.70
N THR A 230 1.48 -13.85 8.60
CA THR A 230 0.71 -13.64 9.85
C THR A 230 -0.49 -12.71 9.68
N LEU A 231 -0.67 -12.07 8.50
CA LEU A 231 -1.69 -11.03 8.28
C LEU A 231 -3.09 -11.44 8.76
N HIS A 232 -3.58 -12.58 8.31
CA HIS A 232 -4.95 -13.01 8.64
C HIS A 232 -5.12 -13.27 10.13
N GLN A 233 -4.11 -13.86 10.79
CA GLN A 233 -4.14 -14.13 12.23
C GLN A 233 -4.13 -12.83 13.04
N GLU A 234 -3.25 -11.90 12.70
CA GLU A 234 -3.13 -10.61 13.38
C GLU A 234 -4.39 -9.77 13.19
N ALA A 235 -4.88 -9.67 11.96
CA ALA A 235 -6.09 -8.90 11.65
C ALA A 235 -7.33 -9.51 12.31
N ALA A 236 -7.48 -10.85 12.33
CA ALA A 236 -8.55 -11.51 13.06
C ALA A 236 -8.49 -11.20 14.56
N SER A 237 -7.31 -11.27 15.16
CA SER A 237 -7.11 -10.97 16.59
C SER A 237 -7.49 -9.52 16.94
N GLN A 238 -7.15 -8.55 16.10
CA GLN A 238 -7.55 -7.16 16.32
C GLN A 238 -9.07 -6.96 16.11
N LEU A 239 -9.61 -7.56 15.06
CA LEU A 239 -11.03 -7.48 14.75
C LEU A 239 -11.91 -8.07 15.88
N GLU A 240 -11.54 -9.21 16.44
CA GLU A 240 -12.30 -9.86 17.52
C GLU A 240 -12.47 -8.99 18.77
N LYS A 241 -11.50 -8.10 19.03
CA LYS A 241 -11.59 -7.15 20.15
C LYS A 241 -12.65 -6.06 19.92
N LEU A 242 -12.97 -5.76 18.67
CA LEU A 242 -13.85 -4.65 18.26
C LEU A 242 -15.29 -5.09 17.99
N VAL A 243 -15.50 -6.33 17.56
CA VAL A 243 -16.82 -6.84 17.17
C VAL A 243 -17.60 -7.54 18.31
N ARG A 244 -16.98 -7.63 19.49
CA ARG A 244 -17.63 -8.17 20.71
C ARG A 244 -18.79 -7.32 21.18
#